data_86599ca3d0d3c18f85c7c62453ba33d0
#
_entry.id   86599ca3d0d3c18f85c7c62453ba33d0
#
_cell.length_a   1.000
_cell.length_b   1.000
_cell.length_c   1.000
_cell.angle_alpha   90.00
_cell.angle_beta   90.00
_cell.angle_gamma   90.00
#
_symmetry.space_group_name_H-M   'P 1'
#
loop_
_entity.id
_entity.type
_entity.pdbx_description
1 polymer ?
#
loop_
_entity_poly.entity_id
_entity_poly.type
_entity_poly.pdbx_seq_one_letter_code
_entity_poly.pdbx_strand_id
1 'polypeptide(L)'
;TMKRNDGQTDVYLELNPGETVIVSTSGQHFTGDAYAYYQNAGEPNPVSGSWTVSFVQGGPQLPASITVDSLGSWTDFVGDEYKAFSGTAVYTTTINKVPVADVIKLNLGTVAENASVYLNGEYIGTVIDSPYQLYIPAEKFKGQDELVVRVANSMANRIAYMDKKGVDWKIFYNVNMSARKKENVKNGIFDASDWEPKSSGLLGPVTLTPAMVKQ
;
A
#
# COMPACT_ATOMS: atom_id res chain seq x y z
N THR A 1 17.37 13.30 -14.79
CA THR A 1 18.08 14.03 -15.87
C THR A 1 19.48 13.47 -16.02
N MET A 2 19.94 13.33 -17.24
CA MET A 2 21.27 12.80 -17.58
C MET A 2 22.05 13.86 -18.37
N LYS A 3 23.29 14.12 -17.98
CA LYS A 3 24.21 15.01 -18.72
C LYS A 3 25.44 14.21 -19.15
N ARG A 4 25.92 14.45 -20.38
CA ARG A 4 27.15 13.86 -20.90
C ARG A 4 28.19 14.95 -21.01
N ASN A 5 29.34 14.79 -20.33
CA ASN A 5 30.46 15.70 -20.34
C ASN A 5 31.76 14.89 -20.51
N ASP A 6 32.56 15.16 -21.55
CA ASP A 6 33.89 14.61 -21.76
C ASP A 6 34.05 13.10 -21.51
N GLY A 7 33.13 12.30 -22.04
CA GLY A 7 33.15 10.84 -21.89
C GLY A 7 32.59 10.33 -20.57
N GLN A 8 32.15 11.22 -19.69
CA GLN A 8 31.42 10.89 -18.46
C GLN A 8 29.92 11.13 -18.61
N THR A 9 29.12 10.38 -17.86
CA THR A 9 27.68 10.57 -17.81
C THR A 9 27.26 10.83 -16.37
N ASP A 10 26.75 12.02 -16.12
CA ASP A 10 26.17 12.39 -14.83
C ASP A 10 24.69 12.03 -14.82
N VAL A 11 24.26 11.30 -13.81
CA VAL A 11 22.86 10.91 -13.61
C VAL A 11 22.35 11.57 -12.35
N TYR A 12 21.30 12.39 -12.50
CA TYR A 12 20.62 12.95 -11.35
C TYR A 12 19.69 11.89 -10.75
N LEU A 13 19.84 11.64 -9.46
CA LEU A 13 19.03 10.73 -8.67
C LEU A 13 18.44 11.46 -7.47
N GLU A 14 17.17 11.22 -7.21
CA GLU A 14 16.46 11.68 -6.02
C GLU A 14 15.73 10.49 -5.41
N LEU A 15 16.02 10.19 -4.17
CA LEU A 15 15.46 9.05 -3.45
C LEU A 15 14.86 9.51 -2.14
N ASN A 16 13.64 9.09 -1.86
CA ASN A 16 13.04 9.22 -0.54
C ASN A 16 13.62 8.15 0.41
N PRO A 17 13.51 8.36 1.73
CA PRO A 17 13.88 7.30 2.68
C PRO A 17 13.15 5.98 2.37
N GLY A 18 13.91 4.90 2.23
CA GLY A 18 13.40 3.58 1.87
C GLY A 18 13.34 3.28 0.36
N GLU A 19 13.45 4.28 -0.51
CA GLU A 19 13.48 4.05 -1.96
C GLU A 19 14.83 3.49 -2.42
N THR A 20 14.77 2.64 -3.44
CA THR A 20 15.95 2.05 -4.10
C THR A 20 15.81 2.18 -5.60
N VAL A 21 16.92 2.51 -6.27
CA VAL A 21 16.98 2.53 -7.73
C VAL A 21 18.15 1.68 -8.23
N ILE A 22 17.95 1.02 -9.34
CA ILE A 22 19.00 0.28 -10.03
C ILE A 22 19.40 1.09 -11.27
N VAL A 23 20.65 1.53 -11.33
CA VAL A 23 21.21 2.22 -12.47
C VAL A 23 22.00 1.23 -13.31
N SER A 24 21.57 1.04 -14.55
CA SER A 24 22.25 0.19 -15.51
C SER A 24 22.90 1.04 -16.62
N THR A 25 24.10 0.70 -17.01
CA THR A 25 24.80 1.32 -18.15
C THR A 25 24.87 0.33 -19.31
N SER A 26 24.76 0.85 -20.54
CA SER A 26 24.85 0.04 -21.75
C SER A 26 25.54 0.83 -22.85
N GLY A 27 26.29 0.12 -23.71
CA GLY A 27 26.80 0.68 -24.96
C GLY A 27 25.74 0.79 -26.07
N GLN A 28 24.56 0.23 -25.87
CA GLN A 28 23.45 0.33 -26.81
C GLN A 28 22.63 1.60 -26.54
N HIS A 29 22.11 2.20 -27.61
CA HIS A 29 21.20 3.33 -27.50
C HIS A 29 19.78 2.79 -27.23
N PHE A 30 19.20 3.20 -26.10
CA PHE A 30 17.80 2.94 -25.78
C PHE A 30 16.97 4.18 -26.10
N THR A 31 15.80 3.96 -26.71
CA THR A 31 14.77 4.97 -26.90
C THR A 31 13.67 4.75 -25.86
N GLY A 32 13.24 5.81 -25.21
CA GLY A 32 12.17 5.80 -24.20
C GLY A 32 12.03 7.17 -23.56
N ASP A 33 10.96 7.35 -22.81
CA ASP A 33 10.73 8.59 -22.10
C ASP A 33 11.75 8.77 -20.98
N ALA A 34 12.18 10.02 -20.76
CA ALA A 34 13.05 10.36 -19.65
C ALA A 34 12.32 10.12 -18.31
N TYR A 35 13.02 9.53 -17.36
CA TYR A 35 12.48 9.41 -16.00
C TYR A 35 12.21 10.79 -15.42
N ALA A 36 10.97 11.04 -15.03
CA ALA A 36 10.53 12.32 -14.50
C ALA A 36 10.57 12.32 -12.97
N TYR A 37 11.17 13.36 -12.41
CA TYR A 37 11.02 13.69 -10.99
C TYR A 37 9.96 14.75 -10.83
N TYR A 38 9.22 14.65 -9.74
CA TYR A 38 8.09 15.55 -9.48
C TYR A 38 8.31 16.34 -8.18
N GLN A 39 7.78 17.55 -8.14
CA GLN A 39 7.69 18.35 -6.94
C GLN A 39 6.24 18.79 -6.72
N ASN A 40 5.88 19.01 -5.46
CA ASN A 40 4.57 19.53 -5.13
C ASN A 40 4.39 20.94 -5.70
N ALA A 41 3.23 21.20 -6.28
CA ALA A 41 2.83 22.50 -6.83
C ALA A 41 1.71 23.17 -6.00
N GLY A 42 1.39 22.61 -4.83
CA GLY A 42 0.38 23.14 -3.90
C GLY A 42 0.22 22.25 -2.69
N GLU A 43 -0.79 22.53 -1.88
CA GLU A 43 -1.06 21.82 -0.64
C GLU A 43 -1.80 20.50 -0.88
N PRO A 44 -1.61 19.49 -0.01
CA PRO A 44 -2.36 18.27 -0.03
C PRO A 44 -3.86 18.49 0.26
N ASN A 45 -4.71 17.97 -0.60
CA ASN A 45 -6.16 17.99 -0.42
C ASN A 45 -6.62 16.58 0.01
N PRO A 46 -7.23 16.43 1.20
CA PRO A 46 -7.76 15.14 1.62
C PRO A 46 -8.86 14.63 0.68
N VAL A 47 -8.83 13.35 0.38
CA VAL A 47 -9.96 12.69 -0.26
C VAL A 47 -11.05 12.53 0.78
N SER A 48 -12.13 13.31 0.60
CA SER A 48 -13.28 13.35 1.50
C SER A 48 -14.39 12.44 1.00
N GLY A 49 -15.23 11.98 1.92
CA GLY A 49 -16.35 11.08 1.66
C GLY A 49 -16.17 9.74 2.34
N SER A 50 -17.22 8.93 2.27
CA SER A 50 -17.19 7.59 2.85
C SER A 50 -16.47 6.59 1.95
N TRP A 51 -15.93 5.57 2.57
CA TRP A 51 -15.24 4.46 1.93
C TRP A 51 -16.01 3.16 2.14
N THR A 52 -16.30 2.44 1.08
CA THR A 52 -16.77 1.05 1.16
C THR A 52 -15.57 0.13 1.23
N VAL A 53 -15.52 -0.71 2.26
CA VAL A 53 -14.47 -1.72 2.47
C VAL A 53 -15.07 -3.09 2.26
N SER A 54 -14.58 -3.83 1.27
CA SER A 54 -15.03 -5.17 0.92
C SER A 54 -13.88 -6.16 1.00
N PHE A 55 -14.07 -7.27 1.68
CA PHE A 55 -13.07 -8.32 1.86
C PHE A 55 -13.25 -9.36 0.77
N VAL A 56 -12.27 -9.51 -0.13
CA VAL A 56 -12.46 -10.27 -1.39
C VAL A 56 -11.68 -11.57 -1.47
N GLN A 57 -10.61 -11.68 -0.71
CA GLN A 57 -9.76 -12.88 -0.73
C GLN A 57 -9.00 -13.01 0.59
N GLY A 58 -9.00 -14.17 1.21
CA GLY A 58 -8.28 -14.41 2.46
C GLY A 58 -9.02 -15.34 3.41
N GLY A 59 -8.73 -15.23 4.70
CA GLY A 59 -9.34 -16.05 5.73
C GLY A 59 -9.03 -15.57 7.15
N PRO A 60 -9.62 -16.26 8.17
CA PRO A 60 -10.25 -17.60 8.10
C PRO A 60 -11.60 -17.61 7.38
N GLN A 61 -12.31 -16.50 7.39
CA GLN A 61 -13.53 -16.24 6.62
C GLN A 61 -13.47 -14.82 6.07
N LEU A 62 -14.24 -14.52 5.05
CA LEU A 62 -14.38 -13.16 4.53
C LEU A 62 -15.33 -12.38 5.45
N PRO A 63 -14.86 -11.29 6.09
CA PRO A 63 -15.74 -10.41 6.84
C PRO A 63 -16.78 -9.74 5.95
N ALA A 64 -17.88 -9.30 6.54
CA ALA A 64 -18.88 -8.52 5.83
C ALA A 64 -18.32 -7.18 5.37
N SER A 65 -18.78 -6.68 4.22
CA SER A 65 -18.44 -5.34 3.75
C SER A 65 -18.98 -4.28 4.72
N ILE A 66 -18.24 -3.19 4.89
CA ILE A 66 -18.60 -2.09 5.77
C ILE A 66 -18.34 -0.76 5.06
N THR A 67 -19.12 0.26 5.41
CA THR A 67 -18.87 1.65 5.00
C THR A 67 -18.35 2.43 6.19
N VAL A 68 -17.26 3.19 5.99
CA VAL A 68 -16.62 4.01 7.01
C VAL A 68 -16.44 5.45 6.49
N ASP A 69 -16.59 6.42 7.37
CA ASP A 69 -16.37 7.84 7.05
C ASP A 69 -14.92 8.27 7.35
N SER A 70 -14.17 7.41 8.04
CA SER A 70 -12.77 7.65 8.40
C SER A 70 -11.97 6.38 8.19
N LEU A 71 -10.82 6.50 7.53
CA LEU A 71 -9.89 5.40 7.34
C LEU A 71 -9.20 5.05 8.66
N GLY A 72 -8.89 3.77 8.81
CA GLY A 72 -8.22 3.21 9.97
C GLY A 72 -7.96 1.72 9.78
N SER A 73 -7.40 1.07 10.80
CA SER A 73 -7.19 -0.36 10.72
C SER A 73 -8.51 -1.11 10.71
N TRP A 74 -8.67 -2.08 9.82
CA TRP A 74 -9.86 -2.94 9.89
C TRP A 74 -9.88 -3.82 11.14
N THR A 75 -8.74 -3.99 11.83
CA THR A 75 -8.71 -4.71 13.11
C THR A 75 -9.42 -3.98 14.24
N ASP A 76 -9.74 -2.69 14.04
CA ASP A 76 -10.49 -1.86 14.99
C ASP A 76 -12.00 -1.94 14.74
N PHE A 77 -12.44 -2.57 13.66
CA PHE A 77 -13.87 -2.79 13.39
C PHE A 77 -14.47 -3.76 14.41
N VAL A 78 -15.77 -3.61 14.62
CA VAL A 78 -16.50 -4.46 15.58
C VAL A 78 -16.66 -5.86 15.00
N GLY A 79 -16.04 -6.84 15.65
CA GLY A 79 -16.09 -8.25 15.29
C GLY A 79 -14.72 -8.92 15.30
N ASP A 80 -14.65 -10.15 15.79
CA ASP A 80 -13.40 -10.91 15.82
C ASP A 80 -12.93 -11.34 14.42
N GLU A 81 -13.86 -11.43 13.47
CA GLU A 81 -13.58 -11.77 12.08
C GLU A 81 -12.65 -10.75 11.41
N TYR A 82 -12.81 -9.44 11.72
CA TYR A 82 -11.93 -8.39 11.21
C TYR A 82 -10.53 -8.48 11.81
N LYS A 83 -10.43 -8.77 13.11
CA LYS A 83 -9.16 -8.94 13.82
C LYS A 83 -8.36 -10.14 13.32
N ALA A 84 -9.07 -11.23 13.02
CA ALA A 84 -8.47 -12.47 12.54
C ALA A 84 -8.13 -12.47 11.04
N PHE A 85 -8.71 -11.54 10.27
CA PHE A 85 -8.60 -11.57 8.82
C PHE A 85 -7.19 -11.28 8.34
N SER A 86 -6.72 -12.15 7.44
CA SER A 86 -5.54 -11.91 6.62
C SER A 86 -5.87 -12.21 5.16
N GLY A 87 -5.59 -11.25 4.31
CA GLY A 87 -5.96 -11.34 2.89
C GLY A 87 -6.03 -9.97 2.24
N THR A 88 -6.91 -9.85 1.26
CA THR A 88 -7.10 -8.64 0.46
C THR A 88 -8.45 -8.00 0.73
N ALA A 89 -8.43 -6.72 1.09
CA ALA A 89 -9.60 -5.85 1.13
C ALA A 89 -9.56 -4.81 0.01
N VAL A 90 -10.72 -4.43 -0.48
CA VAL A 90 -10.94 -3.42 -1.52
C VAL A 90 -11.62 -2.22 -0.90
N TYR A 91 -10.98 -1.09 -0.99
CA TYR A 91 -11.48 0.21 -0.54
C TYR A 91 -11.96 0.99 -1.76
N THR A 92 -13.21 1.41 -1.77
CA THR A 92 -13.79 2.17 -2.88
C THR A 92 -14.36 3.49 -2.36
N THR A 93 -14.03 4.57 -3.04
CA THR A 93 -14.61 5.90 -2.80
C THR A 93 -14.76 6.67 -4.11
N THR A 94 -15.50 7.78 -4.05
CA THR A 94 -15.65 8.70 -5.19
C THR A 94 -14.90 10.00 -4.92
N ILE A 95 -14.02 10.37 -5.85
CA ILE A 95 -13.33 11.67 -5.86
C ILE A 95 -14.19 12.65 -6.67
N ASN A 96 -14.70 13.69 -6.00
CA ASN A 96 -15.51 14.72 -6.66
C ASN A 96 -14.74 16.03 -6.89
N LYS A 97 -13.53 16.13 -6.35
CA LYS A 97 -12.73 17.34 -6.45
C LYS A 97 -11.25 17.00 -6.59
N VAL A 98 -10.68 17.37 -7.72
CA VAL A 98 -9.27 17.17 -8.06
C VAL A 98 -8.60 18.54 -8.17
N PRO A 99 -7.41 18.75 -7.59
CA PRO A 99 -6.69 20.01 -7.77
C PRO A 99 -6.28 20.21 -9.24
N VAL A 100 -6.19 21.46 -9.66
CA VAL A 100 -5.78 21.80 -11.03
C VAL A 100 -4.26 21.70 -11.15
N ALA A 101 -3.80 20.79 -12.00
CA ALA A 101 -2.38 20.56 -12.31
C ALA A 101 -2.26 19.64 -13.54
N ASP A 102 -1.07 19.50 -14.08
CA ASP A 102 -0.79 18.51 -15.14
C ASP A 102 -0.64 17.09 -14.57
N VAL A 103 -0.17 16.99 -13.33
CA VAL A 103 0.05 15.73 -12.61
C VAL A 103 -0.50 15.85 -11.20
N ILE A 104 -1.16 14.81 -10.74
CA ILE A 104 -1.68 14.69 -9.39
C ILE A 104 -0.87 13.62 -8.64
N LYS A 105 -0.29 13.99 -7.52
CA LYS A 105 0.29 13.03 -6.58
C LYS A 105 -0.83 12.48 -5.69
N LEU A 106 -1.14 11.22 -5.86
CA LEU A 106 -1.96 10.46 -4.92
C LEU A 106 -1.04 9.91 -3.82
N ASN A 107 -1.30 10.27 -2.58
CA ASN A 107 -0.64 9.71 -1.42
C ASN A 107 -1.67 8.96 -0.58
N LEU A 108 -1.41 7.68 -0.33
CA LEU A 108 -2.30 6.82 0.45
C LEU A 108 -2.11 6.95 1.97
N GLY A 109 -1.13 7.78 2.39
CA GLY A 109 -0.76 7.88 3.80
C GLY A 109 -0.09 6.59 4.29
N THR A 110 -0.67 5.96 5.28
CA THR A 110 -0.19 4.69 5.83
C THR A 110 -0.97 3.52 5.26
N VAL A 111 -0.27 2.50 4.79
CA VAL A 111 -0.84 1.25 4.27
C VAL A 111 -0.19 0.08 4.99
N ALA A 112 -0.95 -0.93 5.34
CA ALA A 112 -0.44 -2.17 5.92
C ALA A 112 -0.95 -3.38 5.10
N GLU A 113 -0.17 -3.96 4.16
CA GLU A 113 1.28 -3.80 3.92
C GLU A 113 1.54 -3.16 2.52
N ASN A 114 0.74 -3.52 1.50
CA ASN A 114 0.89 -3.05 0.13
C ASN A 114 -0.46 -2.70 -0.48
N ALA A 115 -0.45 -1.86 -1.51
CA ALA A 115 -1.68 -1.44 -2.17
C ALA A 115 -1.55 -1.39 -3.69
N SER A 116 -2.57 -1.89 -4.39
CA SER A 116 -2.75 -1.67 -5.83
C SER A 116 -3.89 -0.67 -6.04
N VAL A 117 -3.66 0.31 -6.89
CA VAL A 117 -4.55 1.46 -7.12
C VAL A 117 -5.15 1.39 -8.50
N TYR A 118 -6.45 1.66 -8.57
CA TYR A 118 -7.21 1.81 -9.81
C TYR A 118 -8.00 3.12 -9.78
N LEU A 119 -8.07 3.79 -10.92
CA LEU A 119 -8.86 5.00 -11.12
C LEU A 119 -9.80 4.76 -12.29
N ASN A 120 -11.12 4.89 -12.07
CA ASN A 120 -12.14 4.64 -13.10
C ASN A 120 -12.01 3.27 -13.78
N GLY A 121 -11.61 2.24 -13.01
CA GLY A 121 -11.36 0.88 -13.49
C GLY A 121 -10.00 0.67 -14.16
N GLU A 122 -9.23 1.72 -14.43
CA GLU A 122 -7.88 1.62 -14.99
C GLU A 122 -6.85 1.38 -13.88
N TYR A 123 -5.95 0.41 -14.07
CA TYR A 123 -4.83 0.16 -13.17
C TYR A 123 -3.80 1.30 -13.26
N ILE A 124 -3.49 1.90 -12.12
CA ILE A 124 -2.53 3.01 -12.01
C ILE A 124 -1.15 2.54 -11.56
N GLY A 125 -1.11 1.67 -10.55
CA GLY A 125 0.15 1.15 -10.04
C GLY A 125 -0.01 0.40 -8.73
N THR A 126 1.10 -0.19 -8.26
CA THR A 126 1.19 -0.86 -6.96
C THR A 126 2.30 -0.23 -6.15
N VAL A 127 2.03 0.05 -4.88
CA VAL A 127 2.98 0.51 -3.88
C VAL A 127 3.18 -0.58 -2.84
N ILE A 128 4.44 -0.91 -2.55
CA ILE A 128 4.80 -2.05 -1.69
C ILE A 128 5.46 -1.62 -0.38
N ASP A 129 5.92 -0.37 -0.31
CA ASP A 129 6.57 0.22 0.86
C ASP A 129 6.40 1.74 0.84
N SER A 130 6.75 2.40 1.94
CA SER A 130 6.73 3.85 2.08
C SER A 130 7.83 4.50 1.18
N PRO A 131 7.50 5.64 0.54
CA PRO A 131 6.23 6.37 0.57
C PRO A 131 5.17 5.73 -0.33
N TYR A 132 3.96 5.54 0.22
CA TYR A 132 2.82 4.97 -0.51
C TYR A 132 2.19 6.01 -1.44
N GLN A 133 2.89 6.37 -2.51
CA GLN A 133 2.47 7.45 -3.41
C GLN A 133 2.61 7.06 -4.89
N LEU A 134 1.74 7.63 -5.71
CA LEU A 134 1.73 7.48 -7.16
C LEU A 134 1.52 8.86 -7.81
N TYR A 135 2.11 9.06 -8.98
CA TYR A 135 1.89 10.26 -9.79
C TYR A 135 0.99 9.90 -10.97
N ILE A 136 -0.13 10.60 -11.07
CA ILE A 136 -1.21 10.32 -12.03
C ILE A 136 -1.37 11.52 -12.95
N PRO A 137 -1.26 11.38 -14.28
CA PRO A 137 -1.60 12.45 -15.21
C PRO A 137 -3.02 12.94 -14.97
N ALA A 138 -3.21 14.27 -14.91
CA ALA A 138 -4.51 14.86 -14.56
C ALA A 138 -5.61 14.55 -15.57
N GLU A 139 -5.26 14.26 -16.80
CA GLU A 139 -6.17 13.85 -17.87
C GLU A 139 -6.90 12.51 -17.61
N LYS A 140 -6.40 11.68 -16.67
CA LYS A 140 -7.07 10.45 -16.25
C LYS A 140 -8.27 10.72 -15.32
N PHE A 141 -8.36 11.91 -14.75
CA PHE A 141 -9.49 12.33 -13.92
C PHE A 141 -10.60 12.94 -14.80
N LYS A 142 -11.84 12.57 -14.50
CA LYS A 142 -13.04 12.95 -15.27
C LYS A 142 -13.98 13.89 -14.52
N GLY A 143 -13.63 14.22 -13.26
CA GLY A 143 -14.39 15.13 -12.39
C GLY A 143 -15.30 14.46 -11.37
N GLN A 144 -15.76 13.25 -11.65
CA GLN A 144 -16.36 12.32 -10.69
C GLN A 144 -15.70 10.97 -10.91
N ASP A 145 -14.75 10.65 -10.06
CA ASP A 145 -13.82 9.56 -10.31
C ASP A 145 -13.93 8.49 -9.24
N GLU A 146 -14.06 7.23 -9.65
CA GLU A 146 -14.00 6.10 -8.76
C GLU A 146 -12.53 5.78 -8.45
N LEU A 147 -12.15 5.90 -7.18
CA LEU A 147 -10.86 5.44 -6.67
C LEU A 147 -11.06 4.10 -5.98
N VAL A 148 -10.31 3.09 -6.45
CA VAL A 148 -10.28 1.76 -5.85
C VAL A 148 -8.86 1.45 -5.37
N VAL A 149 -8.71 1.12 -4.09
CA VAL A 149 -7.45 0.74 -3.47
C VAL A 149 -7.57 -0.68 -2.93
N ARG A 150 -6.81 -1.61 -3.49
CA ARG A 150 -6.77 -3.01 -3.03
C ARG A 150 -5.59 -3.18 -2.11
N VAL A 151 -5.84 -3.48 -0.85
CA VAL A 151 -4.80 -3.64 0.18
C VAL A 151 -4.71 -5.09 0.61
N ALA A 152 -3.50 -5.63 0.62
CA ALA A 152 -3.21 -6.94 1.19
C ALA A 152 -2.37 -6.78 2.45
N ASN A 153 -2.77 -7.47 3.54
CA ASN A 153 -2.00 -7.50 4.77
C ASN A 153 -1.17 -8.80 4.91
N SER A 154 -0.35 -8.86 5.96
CA SER A 154 0.41 -10.07 6.29
C SER A 154 -0.46 -11.16 6.93
N MET A 155 0.08 -12.38 6.96
CA MET A 155 -0.61 -13.54 7.58
C MET A 155 -0.62 -13.52 9.11
N ALA A 156 0.01 -12.54 9.78
CA ALA A 156 0.23 -12.53 11.22
C ALA A 156 -1.08 -12.70 12.02
N ASN A 157 -2.11 -11.91 11.68
CA ASN A 157 -3.40 -11.96 12.40
C ASN A 157 -4.10 -13.31 12.27
N ARG A 158 -4.04 -13.92 11.08
CA ARG A 158 -4.62 -15.24 10.85
C ARG A 158 -3.85 -16.34 11.58
N ILE A 159 -2.51 -16.26 11.60
CA ILE A 159 -1.66 -17.20 12.34
C ILE A 159 -1.98 -17.14 13.83
N ALA A 160 -2.03 -15.93 14.41
CA ALA A 160 -2.40 -15.73 15.80
C ALA A 160 -3.80 -16.31 16.12
N TYR A 161 -4.76 -16.06 15.25
CA TYR A 161 -6.11 -16.61 15.38
C TYR A 161 -6.12 -18.14 15.37
N MET A 162 -5.41 -18.77 14.42
CA MET A 162 -5.37 -20.23 14.32
C MET A 162 -4.76 -20.86 15.56
N ASP A 163 -3.64 -20.32 16.07
CA ASP A 163 -3.02 -20.79 17.30
C ASP A 163 -3.94 -20.59 18.53
N LYS A 164 -4.59 -19.43 18.64
CA LYS A 164 -5.54 -19.14 19.71
C LYS A 164 -6.76 -20.08 19.71
N LYS A 165 -7.17 -20.54 18.54
CA LYS A 165 -8.29 -21.50 18.38
C LYS A 165 -7.85 -22.96 18.40
N GLY A 166 -6.55 -23.25 18.53
CA GLY A 166 -6.02 -24.61 18.52
C GLY A 166 -6.18 -25.32 17.18
N VAL A 167 -6.19 -24.56 16.08
CA VAL A 167 -6.27 -25.12 14.73
C VAL A 167 -4.92 -25.76 14.40
N ASP A 168 -4.94 -27.01 13.96
CA ASP A 168 -3.74 -27.71 13.48
C ASP A 168 -3.43 -27.26 12.04
N TRP A 169 -2.55 -26.26 11.91
CA TRP A 169 -2.14 -25.67 10.64
C TRP A 169 -0.65 -25.83 10.35
N LYS A 170 0.15 -26.22 11.37
CA LYS A 170 1.60 -26.27 11.27
C LYS A 170 2.04 -27.56 10.56
N ILE A 171 2.74 -27.38 9.42
CA ILE A 171 3.35 -28.51 8.68
C ILE A 171 4.81 -28.68 9.10
N PHE A 172 5.54 -27.55 9.29
CA PHE A 172 6.92 -27.53 9.74
C PHE A 172 7.02 -26.78 11.06
N TYR A 173 7.76 -27.35 12.02
CA TYR A 173 7.91 -26.77 13.35
C TYR A 173 9.27 -26.06 13.48
N ASN A 174 9.28 -24.89 14.13
CA ASN A 174 10.49 -24.15 14.52
C ASN A 174 11.48 -23.85 13.39
N VAL A 175 11.03 -23.70 12.15
CA VAL A 175 11.88 -23.50 10.98
C VAL A 175 12.26 -22.05 10.71
N ASN A 176 11.57 -21.08 11.32
CA ASN A 176 11.82 -19.66 11.12
C ASN A 176 12.47 -18.99 12.36
N MET A 177 13.01 -17.80 12.17
CA MET A 177 13.69 -17.04 13.24
C MET A 177 12.75 -16.68 14.40
N SER A 178 11.50 -16.40 14.11
CA SER A 178 10.49 -16.04 15.11
C SER A 178 10.19 -17.18 16.07
N ALA A 179 10.28 -18.42 15.61
CA ALA A 179 10.09 -19.62 16.42
C ALA A 179 11.17 -19.81 17.50
N ARG A 180 12.30 -19.09 17.40
CA ARG A 180 13.40 -19.17 18.37
C ARG A 180 13.28 -18.19 19.53
N LYS A 181 12.38 -17.24 19.44
CA LYS A 181 12.12 -16.28 20.52
C LYS A 181 11.26 -16.94 21.59
N LYS A 182 11.63 -16.78 22.86
CA LYS A 182 10.91 -17.40 24.01
C LYS A 182 9.44 -17.02 24.07
N GLU A 183 9.12 -15.77 23.75
CA GLU A 183 7.74 -15.26 23.73
C GLU A 183 6.86 -15.91 22.65
N ASN A 184 7.46 -16.54 21.64
CA ASN A 184 6.76 -17.20 20.54
C ASN A 184 6.80 -18.73 20.67
N VAL A 185 7.04 -19.28 21.86
CA VAL A 185 7.18 -20.73 22.05
C VAL A 185 6.35 -21.17 23.25
N LYS A 186 5.46 -22.14 23.01
CA LYS A 186 4.75 -22.91 24.03
C LYS A 186 5.08 -24.40 23.86
N ASN A 187 5.49 -25.04 24.95
CA ASN A 187 5.87 -26.46 24.95
C ASN A 187 6.91 -26.84 23.86
N GLY A 188 7.87 -25.95 23.61
CA GLY A 188 8.92 -26.17 22.61
C GLY A 188 8.52 -25.97 21.15
N ILE A 189 7.28 -25.55 20.86
CA ILE A 189 6.73 -25.35 19.53
C ILE A 189 6.37 -23.89 19.36
N PHE A 190 6.54 -23.35 18.14
CA PHE A 190 6.12 -22.01 17.80
C PHE A 190 4.62 -21.80 18.10
N ASP A 191 4.31 -20.71 18.77
CA ASP A 191 2.96 -20.34 19.14
C ASP A 191 2.80 -18.80 19.07
N ALA A 192 1.83 -18.34 18.31
CA ALA A 192 1.50 -16.94 18.10
C ALA A 192 0.19 -16.53 18.80
N SER A 193 -0.37 -17.38 19.66
CA SER A 193 -1.70 -17.15 20.27
C SER A 193 -1.75 -15.89 21.14
N ASP A 194 -0.62 -15.42 21.65
CA ASP A 194 -0.51 -14.23 22.47
C ASP A 194 -0.16 -12.96 21.67
N TRP A 195 -0.06 -13.06 20.33
CA TRP A 195 0.18 -11.88 19.53
C TRP A 195 -1.03 -10.95 19.52
N GLU A 196 -0.75 -9.66 19.73
CA GLU A 196 -1.75 -8.62 19.50
C GLU A 196 -2.02 -8.46 18.01
N PRO A 197 -3.26 -8.13 17.62
CA PRO A 197 -3.60 -7.87 16.24
C PRO A 197 -2.75 -6.76 15.63
N LYS A 198 -2.10 -7.05 14.53
CA LYS A 198 -1.38 -6.05 13.75
C LYS A 198 -2.36 -5.19 12.96
N SER A 199 -2.15 -3.88 12.99
CA SER A 199 -2.88 -2.95 12.14
C SER A 199 -2.85 -3.41 10.69
N SER A 200 -3.98 -3.32 10.02
CA SER A 200 -4.17 -3.86 8.67
C SER A 200 -5.09 -2.97 7.86
N GLY A 201 -4.77 -2.80 6.58
CA GLY A 201 -5.60 -2.06 5.64
C GLY A 201 -5.06 -0.71 5.21
N LEU A 202 -5.95 0.10 4.67
CA LEU A 202 -5.70 1.50 4.30
C LEU A 202 -5.98 2.38 5.51
N LEU A 203 -4.91 2.85 6.16
CA LEU A 203 -5.04 3.67 7.37
C LEU A 203 -5.13 5.18 7.04
N GLY A 204 -4.67 5.57 5.86
CA GLY A 204 -4.72 6.96 5.42
C GLY A 204 -3.74 7.91 6.14
N PRO A 205 -3.98 9.24 6.10
CA PRO A 205 -4.98 9.89 5.25
C PRO A 205 -4.64 9.80 3.76
N VAL A 206 -5.65 9.61 2.92
CA VAL A 206 -5.48 9.67 1.47
C VAL A 206 -5.60 11.10 0.99
N THR A 207 -4.62 11.58 0.23
CA THR A 207 -4.57 12.95 -0.25
C THR A 207 -4.22 13.04 -1.73
N LEU A 208 -4.73 14.09 -2.38
CA LEU A 208 -4.38 14.51 -3.72
C LEU A 208 -3.59 15.83 -3.65
N THR A 209 -2.39 15.85 -4.19
CA THR A 209 -1.54 17.05 -4.22
C THR A 209 -1.22 17.40 -5.67
N PRO A 210 -1.43 18.68 -6.10
CA PRO A 210 -0.95 19.11 -7.40
C PRO A 210 0.56 18.93 -7.47
N ALA A 211 1.06 18.43 -8.57
CA ALA A 211 2.48 18.21 -8.80
C ALA A 211 2.90 18.69 -10.19
N MET A 212 4.19 19.01 -10.34
CA MET A 212 4.81 19.36 -11.61
C MET A 212 6.12 18.63 -11.77
N VAL A 213 6.54 18.44 -13.02
CA VAL A 213 7.86 17.87 -13.34
C VAL A 213 8.94 18.82 -12.85
N LYS A 214 9.95 18.32 -12.17
CA LYS A 214 11.17 19.06 -11.86
C LYS A 214 11.93 19.34 -13.14
N GLN A 215 12.28 20.59 -13.34
CA GLN A 215 13.13 21.04 -14.46
C GLN A 215 14.62 20.80 -14.18
#